data_df33535f58ab842cfef521b451ebe7de
#
_entry.id   df33535f58ab842cfef521b451ebe7de
#
_cell.length_a   1.000
_cell.length_b   1.000
_cell.length_c   1.000
_cell.angle_alpha   90.00
_cell.angle_beta   90.00
_cell.angle_gamma   90.00
#
_symmetry.space_group_name_H-M   'P 1'
#
loop_
_entity.id
_entity.type
_entity.pdbx_description
1 polymer ?
#
loop_
_entity_poly.entity_id
_entity_poly.type
_entity_poly.pdbx_seq_one_letter_code
_entity_poly.pdbx_strand_id
1 'polypeptide(L)'
;MRTFTQIEKQLSRVSDGHVHLFNHENTVPISHTKTIVGFEDIEFRFLNQYTNGQTLEHYDNYIANNNLDGIILCATGIDTKTIIDTHKKYPDIIRGFGELKCYAETKHGIKLPYNNLDWVETIVRYSSWLDHPLPVIIHYNLDDKSKIVELDGLLSNELYNNVPIVLCHCGMPGHEYDSNISDDNIFNIIVDLQKAHPNLWIDISYSGLDYIYNNPHKLPLLDPKRIYIGSDINPAIYRLGTSDEYISDAYNKMSTIYDKIDNSGNIFSLFLSGF
;
A
#
# COMPACT_ATOMS: atom_id res chain seq x y z
N MET A 1 3.20 -16.32 24.68
CA MET A 1 2.59 -15.04 24.29
C MET A 1 3.58 -13.94 24.60
N ARG A 2 4.08 -13.19 23.60
CA ARG A 2 4.97 -12.05 23.84
C ARG A 2 4.12 -10.91 24.42
N THR A 3 4.63 -10.20 25.42
CA THR A 3 3.91 -9.05 25.96
C THR A 3 3.96 -7.89 24.97
N PHE A 4 2.97 -7.00 25.00
CA PHE A 4 2.90 -5.79 24.17
C PHE A 4 4.22 -5.00 24.19
N THR A 5 4.86 -4.89 25.34
CA THR A 5 6.17 -4.24 25.52
C THR A 5 7.33 -4.94 24.78
N GLN A 6 7.24 -6.24 24.54
CA GLN A 6 8.24 -6.98 23.75
C GLN A 6 8.02 -6.77 22.25
N ILE A 7 6.76 -6.61 21.84
CA ILE A 7 6.39 -6.24 20.49
C ILE A 7 6.86 -4.82 20.22
N GLU A 8 6.59 -3.86 21.09
CA GLU A 8 7.06 -2.46 20.96
C GLU A 8 8.57 -2.34 20.77
N LYS A 9 9.37 -3.11 21.53
CA LYS A 9 10.83 -3.12 21.38
C LYS A 9 11.32 -3.68 20.05
N GLN A 10 10.55 -4.58 19.45
CA GLN A 10 10.87 -5.15 18.15
C GLN A 10 10.48 -4.20 17.02
N LEU A 11 9.33 -3.52 17.18
CA LEU A 11 8.80 -2.54 16.24
C LEU A 11 9.67 -1.30 16.08
N SER A 12 10.35 -0.85 17.15
CA SER A 12 11.25 0.32 17.11
C SER A 12 12.43 0.20 16.13
N ARG A 13 12.58 -0.93 15.45
CA ARG A 13 13.66 -1.23 14.50
C ARG A 13 13.19 -1.49 13.07
N VAL A 14 11.89 -1.53 12.82
CA VAL A 14 11.33 -1.92 11.53
C VAL A 14 10.53 -0.77 10.96
N SER A 15 10.92 -0.27 9.79
CA SER A 15 10.08 0.64 9.02
C SER A 15 8.95 -0.17 8.40
N ASP A 16 7.72 0.28 8.61
CA ASP A 16 6.53 -0.31 8.02
C ASP A 16 6.10 0.53 6.82
N GLY A 17 6.16 -0.05 5.63
CA GLY A 17 5.89 0.66 4.38
C GLY A 17 4.42 0.71 4.01
N HIS A 18 3.53 -0.02 4.73
CA HIS A 18 2.11 -0.07 4.41
C HIS A 18 1.26 -0.20 5.67
N VAL A 19 0.61 0.89 6.07
CA VAL A 19 -0.28 0.97 7.24
C VAL A 19 -1.50 1.83 6.92
N HIS A 20 -2.66 1.41 7.39
CA HIS A 20 -3.90 2.18 7.30
C HIS A 20 -4.20 2.85 8.64
N LEU A 21 -4.04 4.16 8.73
CA LEU A 21 -4.15 4.89 9.99
C LEU A 21 -5.52 5.49 10.28
N PHE A 22 -6.40 5.56 9.28
CA PHE A 22 -7.70 6.19 9.44
C PHE A 22 -8.81 5.19 9.69
N ASN A 23 -9.60 5.52 10.68
CA ASN A 23 -10.82 4.84 11.02
C ASN A 23 -11.96 5.86 11.02
N HIS A 24 -13.15 5.41 10.68
CA HIS A 24 -14.36 6.21 10.59
C HIS A 24 -14.76 6.88 11.92
N GLU A 25 -14.51 6.23 13.04
CA GLU A 25 -14.99 6.69 14.34
C GLU A 25 -13.89 7.30 15.21
N ASN A 26 -12.66 6.85 14.99
CA ASN A 26 -11.51 7.34 15.72
C ASN A 26 -10.27 7.13 14.87
N THR A 27 -9.40 8.10 14.82
CA THR A 27 -8.02 7.86 14.40
C THR A 27 -7.44 6.76 15.29
N VAL A 28 -6.81 5.75 14.69
CA VAL A 28 -6.02 4.80 15.47
C VAL A 28 -5.06 5.64 16.32
N PRO A 29 -5.02 5.46 17.63
CA PRO A 29 -4.15 6.28 18.45
C PRO A 29 -2.71 6.16 17.93
N ILE A 30 -2.14 7.25 17.47
CA ILE A 30 -0.75 7.32 17.00
C ILE A 30 0.23 6.81 18.05
N SER A 31 -0.17 6.76 19.32
CA SER A 31 0.63 6.14 20.37
C SER A 31 1.00 4.68 20.07
N HIS A 32 0.20 3.97 19.29
CA HIS A 32 0.50 2.61 18.85
C HIS A 32 1.34 2.60 17.58
N THR A 33 1.23 3.63 16.75
CA THR A 33 1.98 3.78 15.50
C THR A 33 3.29 4.54 15.68
N LYS A 34 3.46 5.33 16.74
CA LYS A 34 4.75 5.98 17.07
C LYS A 34 5.88 5.00 17.37
N THR A 35 5.57 3.77 17.66
CA THR A 35 6.56 2.70 17.81
C THR A 35 6.95 2.08 16.47
N ILE A 36 6.18 2.31 15.43
CA ILE A 36 6.50 1.95 14.06
C ILE A 36 7.30 3.11 13.49
N VAL A 37 8.57 3.13 13.80
CA VAL A 37 9.47 4.16 13.29
C VAL A 37 9.67 3.91 11.81
N GLY A 38 9.08 4.72 11.00
CA GLY A 38 9.25 4.60 9.57
C GLY A 38 8.25 5.43 8.83
N PHE A 39 8.14 5.09 7.62
CA PHE A 39 7.26 5.70 6.68
C PHE A 39 6.00 4.86 6.63
N GLU A 40 4.86 5.50 6.64
CA GLU A 40 3.57 4.86 6.67
C GLU A 40 2.76 5.30 5.46
N ASP A 41 2.26 4.34 4.72
CA ASP A 41 1.19 4.58 3.79
C ASP A 41 -0.11 4.71 4.55
N ILE A 42 -0.83 5.81 4.32
CA ILE A 42 -2.09 6.05 4.99
C ILE A 42 -3.22 5.89 4.02
N GLU A 43 -4.00 4.87 4.22
CA GLU A 43 -5.26 4.73 3.54
C GLU A 43 -6.44 5.06 4.44
N PHE A 44 -7.29 5.79 3.85
CA PHE A 44 -8.41 6.36 4.45
C PHE A 44 -9.71 5.67 4.22
N ARG A 45 -9.82 4.64 3.59
CA ARG A 45 -11.05 4.30 2.94
C ARG A 45 -11.87 3.23 3.62
N PHE A 46 -11.27 2.46 4.46
CA PHE A 46 -11.70 1.13 4.72
C PHE A 46 -13.07 1.01 5.34
N LEU A 47 -13.39 1.92 6.21
CA LEU A 47 -14.65 1.87 6.92
C LEU A 47 -15.69 2.83 6.37
N ASN A 48 -15.26 3.76 5.57
CA ASN A 48 -16.12 4.73 4.95
C ASN A 48 -16.86 4.21 3.73
N GLN A 49 -16.53 3.03 3.27
CA GLN A 49 -17.35 2.36 2.25
C GLN A 49 -18.79 2.17 2.71
N TYR A 50 -18.98 2.07 4.00
CA TYR A 50 -20.28 1.89 4.60
C TYR A 50 -21.02 3.20 4.91
N THR A 51 -20.32 4.33 4.80
CA THR A 51 -20.89 5.60 5.18
C THR A 51 -20.81 6.64 4.06
N ASN A 52 -19.99 7.59 4.07
CA ASN A 52 -20.07 8.71 3.12
C ASN A 52 -18.77 9.01 2.35
N GLY A 53 -17.92 8.04 2.24
CA GLY A 53 -16.67 8.23 1.52
C GLY A 53 -15.68 9.12 2.29
N GLN A 54 -14.51 9.17 1.74
CA GLN A 54 -13.43 9.97 2.26
C GLN A 54 -13.56 11.37 1.76
N THR A 55 -13.30 12.29 2.62
CA THR A 55 -13.43 13.71 2.30
C THR A 55 -12.12 14.42 2.62
N LEU A 56 -11.92 15.54 1.96
CA LEU A 56 -10.83 16.45 2.27
C LEU A 56 -10.82 16.86 3.75
N GLU A 57 -11.99 16.93 4.39
CA GLU A 57 -12.15 17.26 5.80
C GLU A 57 -11.46 16.26 6.74
N HIS A 58 -11.41 14.99 6.39
CA HIS A 58 -10.70 14.01 7.19
C HIS A 58 -9.20 14.27 7.16
N TYR A 59 -8.61 14.60 6.00
CA TYR A 59 -7.21 15.00 5.93
C TYR A 59 -6.95 16.26 6.73
N ASP A 60 -7.85 17.26 6.64
CA ASP A 60 -7.76 18.47 7.44
C ASP A 60 -7.67 18.15 8.94
N ASN A 61 -8.58 17.31 9.41
CA ASN A 61 -8.64 16.91 10.82
C ASN A 61 -7.40 16.08 11.23
N TYR A 62 -6.96 15.17 10.38
CA TYR A 62 -5.79 14.35 10.69
C TYR A 62 -4.50 15.19 10.75
N ILE A 63 -4.24 16.00 9.75
CA ILE A 63 -3.06 16.85 9.67
C ILE A 63 -3.04 17.87 10.81
N ALA A 64 -4.21 18.44 11.17
CA ALA A 64 -4.28 19.41 12.25
C ALA A 64 -4.05 18.82 13.65
N ASN A 65 -4.39 17.55 13.85
CA ASN A 65 -4.41 16.94 15.18
C ASN A 65 -3.28 15.95 15.44
N ASN A 66 -2.41 15.68 14.46
CA ASN A 66 -1.37 14.67 14.59
C ASN A 66 0.03 15.22 14.28
N ASN A 67 1.03 14.66 14.94
CA ASN A 67 2.42 14.85 14.55
C ASN A 67 2.74 13.91 13.38
N LEU A 68 3.19 14.47 12.27
CA LEU A 68 3.53 13.71 11.05
C LEU A 68 5.00 13.30 10.97
N ASP A 69 5.78 13.50 12.05
CA ASP A 69 7.18 13.08 12.07
C ASP A 69 7.31 11.57 11.85
N GLY A 70 8.03 11.18 10.81
CA GLY A 70 8.23 9.78 10.45
C GLY A 70 7.05 9.14 9.71
N ILE A 71 6.06 9.93 9.28
CA ILE A 71 4.91 9.47 8.52
C ILE A 71 5.00 9.98 7.08
N ILE A 72 4.86 9.08 6.12
CA ILE A 72 4.58 9.41 4.73
C ILE A 72 3.07 9.32 4.51
N LEU A 73 2.46 10.45 4.22
CA LEU A 73 1.03 10.54 4.00
C LEU A 73 0.72 10.46 2.51
N CYS A 74 -0.09 9.48 2.13
CA CYS A 74 -0.58 9.31 0.77
C CYS A 74 -2.04 9.76 0.66
N ALA A 75 -2.39 10.40 -0.46
CA ALA A 75 -3.76 10.78 -0.73
C ALA A 75 -4.51 9.62 -1.37
N THR A 76 -5.57 9.17 -0.73
CA THR A 76 -6.50 8.17 -1.27
C THR A 76 -7.94 8.66 -1.19
N GLY A 77 -8.86 7.96 -1.80
CA GLY A 77 -10.26 8.32 -1.81
C GLY A 77 -11.09 7.41 -2.71
N ILE A 78 -12.40 7.66 -2.71
CA ILE A 78 -13.35 6.93 -3.56
C ILE A 78 -13.48 7.54 -4.96
N ASP A 79 -12.89 8.69 -5.20
CA ASP A 79 -12.91 9.37 -6.49
C ASP A 79 -11.62 10.17 -6.73
N THR A 80 -11.29 10.34 -8.00
CA THR A 80 -10.09 11.04 -8.45
C THR A 80 -10.05 12.50 -8.03
N LYS A 81 -11.22 13.15 -7.92
CA LYS A 81 -11.29 14.56 -7.54
C LYS A 81 -10.84 14.76 -6.10
N THR A 82 -11.34 13.95 -5.17
CA THR A 82 -10.95 14.01 -3.75
C THR A 82 -9.44 13.82 -3.59
N ILE A 83 -8.85 12.84 -4.28
CA ILE A 83 -7.42 12.56 -4.25
C ILE A 83 -6.60 13.75 -4.73
N ILE A 84 -6.96 14.30 -5.90
CA ILE A 84 -6.27 15.43 -6.50
C ILE A 84 -6.42 16.70 -5.66
N ASP A 85 -7.61 16.96 -5.13
CA ASP A 85 -7.88 18.14 -4.30
C ASP A 85 -7.12 18.07 -2.98
N THR A 86 -6.97 16.87 -2.40
CA THR A 86 -6.17 16.65 -1.19
C THR A 86 -4.70 17.00 -1.46
N HIS A 87 -4.11 16.48 -2.54
CA HIS A 87 -2.74 16.83 -2.89
C HIS A 87 -2.58 18.33 -3.18
N LYS A 88 -3.50 18.95 -3.93
CA LYS A 88 -3.43 20.38 -4.23
C LYS A 88 -3.50 21.24 -2.97
N LYS A 89 -4.21 20.79 -1.95
CA LYS A 89 -4.29 21.50 -0.67
C LYS A 89 -3.04 21.30 0.19
N TYR A 90 -2.42 20.12 0.11
CA TYR A 90 -1.28 19.73 0.95
C TYR A 90 -0.09 19.22 0.13
N PRO A 91 0.43 19.98 -0.85
CA PRO A 91 1.46 19.49 -1.78
C PRO A 91 2.78 19.15 -1.08
N ASP A 92 3.08 19.80 0.05
CA ASP A 92 4.30 19.57 0.82
C ASP A 92 4.18 18.42 1.84
N ILE A 93 2.96 17.88 2.02
CA ILE A 93 2.69 16.82 3.01
C ILE A 93 2.40 15.51 2.31
N ILE A 94 1.59 15.53 1.25
CA ILE A 94 1.23 14.34 0.49
C ILE A 94 2.42 13.90 -0.36
N ARG A 95 2.84 12.65 -0.20
CA ARG A 95 4.03 12.08 -0.86
C ARG A 95 3.71 10.93 -1.81
N GLY A 96 2.45 10.61 -2.00
CA GLY A 96 1.99 9.56 -2.89
C GLY A 96 0.48 9.57 -3.05
N PHE A 97 -0.01 8.70 -3.91
CA PHE A 97 -1.44 8.48 -4.16
C PHE A 97 -1.77 7.02 -3.91
N GLY A 98 -2.65 6.73 -2.98
CA GLY A 98 -3.07 5.36 -2.70
C GLY A 98 -3.23 5.06 -1.20
N GLU A 99 -3.61 3.87 -0.89
CA GLU A 99 -3.81 2.71 -1.75
C GLU A 99 -5.08 2.89 -2.61
N LEU A 100 -4.97 2.74 -3.93
CA LEU A 100 -6.09 2.85 -4.86
C LEU A 100 -6.63 1.46 -5.17
N LYS A 101 -7.84 1.15 -4.73
CA LYS A 101 -8.42 -0.19 -4.87
C LYS A 101 -9.16 -0.36 -6.19
N CYS A 102 -8.78 -1.40 -6.91
CA CYS A 102 -9.25 -1.68 -8.26
C CYS A 102 -9.97 -3.04 -8.31
N TYR A 103 -10.94 -3.26 -7.44
CA TYR A 103 -11.77 -4.46 -7.44
C TYR A 103 -13.25 -4.13 -7.28
N ALA A 104 -14.12 -4.94 -7.92
CA ALA A 104 -15.54 -4.62 -8.10
C ALA A 104 -16.39 -4.79 -6.85
N GLU A 105 -16.02 -5.73 -5.99
CA GLU A 105 -16.87 -6.14 -4.87
C GLU A 105 -16.02 -6.65 -3.71
N THR A 106 -16.39 -6.26 -2.50
CA THR A 106 -15.77 -6.81 -1.30
C THR A 106 -16.47 -8.11 -0.89
N LYS A 107 -15.82 -8.93 -0.05
CA LYS A 107 -16.39 -10.13 0.57
C LYS A 107 -17.76 -9.89 1.23
N HIS A 108 -18.06 -8.68 1.62
CA HIS A 108 -19.33 -8.30 2.24
C HIS A 108 -20.35 -7.76 1.24
N GLY A 109 -20.16 -7.98 -0.06
CA GLY A 109 -21.08 -7.58 -1.11
C GLY A 109 -21.09 -6.09 -1.41
N ILE A 110 -20.08 -5.33 -0.94
CA ILE A 110 -19.99 -3.90 -1.22
C ILE A 110 -19.39 -3.72 -2.59
N LYS A 111 -20.18 -3.16 -3.49
CA LYS A 111 -19.71 -2.81 -4.82
C LYS A 111 -18.89 -1.54 -4.75
N LEU A 112 -17.66 -1.63 -5.24
CA LEU A 112 -16.82 -0.47 -5.47
C LEU A 112 -17.10 0.10 -6.86
N PRO A 113 -17.03 1.40 -7.03
CA PRO A 113 -17.34 2.02 -8.33
C PRO A 113 -16.31 1.67 -9.41
N TYR A 114 -15.19 1.10 -9.02
CA TYR A 114 -14.04 0.90 -9.89
C TYR A 114 -13.52 -0.54 -9.79
N ASN A 115 -13.56 -1.25 -10.90
CA ASN A 115 -13.07 -2.63 -11.02
C ASN A 115 -11.98 -2.80 -12.08
N ASN A 116 -11.43 -1.69 -12.55
CA ASN A 116 -10.40 -1.61 -13.58
C ASN A 116 -9.39 -0.51 -13.27
N LEU A 117 -8.39 -0.35 -14.12
CA LEU A 117 -7.35 0.67 -13.96
C LEU A 117 -7.69 2.04 -14.57
N ASP A 118 -8.85 2.23 -15.20
CA ASP A 118 -9.19 3.50 -15.91
C ASP A 118 -9.14 4.73 -14.98
N TRP A 119 -9.65 4.59 -13.77
CA TRP A 119 -9.63 5.70 -12.83
C TRP A 119 -8.23 5.92 -12.22
N VAL A 120 -7.47 4.84 -12.05
CA VAL A 120 -6.06 4.89 -11.61
C VAL A 120 -5.24 5.61 -12.66
N GLU A 121 -5.45 5.34 -13.94
CA GLU A 121 -4.76 6.03 -15.02
C GLU A 121 -4.92 7.55 -14.94
N THR A 122 -6.08 8.05 -14.51
CA THR A 122 -6.29 9.47 -14.28
C THR A 122 -5.35 10.03 -13.20
N ILE A 123 -5.11 9.29 -12.12
CA ILE A 123 -4.17 9.67 -11.06
C ILE A 123 -2.72 9.55 -11.53
N VAL A 124 -2.38 8.48 -12.26
CA VAL A 124 -1.04 8.31 -12.86
C VAL A 124 -0.73 9.47 -13.80
N ARG A 125 -1.69 9.85 -14.64
CA ARG A 125 -1.58 11.01 -15.55
C ARG A 125 -1.42 12.31 -14.77
N TYR A 126 -2.18 12.51 -13.70
CA TYR A 126 -2.01 13.67 -12.84
C TYR A 126 -0.62 13.71 -12.22
N SER A 127 -0.13 12.58 -11.69
CA SER A 127 1.21 12.48 -11.14
C SER A 127 2.29 12.78 -12.19
N SER A 128 2.14 12.29 -13.43
CA SER A 128 3.12 12.52 -14.50
C SER A 128 3.30 13.99 -14.89
N TRP A 129 2.34 14.85 -14.54
CA TRP A 129 2.40 16.30 -14.78
C TRP A 129 3.02 17.09 -13.65
N LEU A 130 3.32 16.46 -12.52
CA LEU A 130 4.01 17.11 -11.42
C LEU A 130 5.51 17.26 -11.78
N ASP A 131 6.14 18.32 -11.29
CA ASP A 131 7.59 18.52 -11.47
C ASP A 131 8.40 17.34 -10.93
N HIS A 132 7.89 16.74 -9.84
CA HIS A 132 8.38 15.51 -9.26
C HIS A 132 7.21 14.52 -9.17
N PRO A 133 7.12 13.52 -10.06
CA PRO A 133 6.05 12.55 -10.05
C PRO A 133 6.01 11.77 -8.74
N LEU A 134 4.83 11.72 -8.13
CA LEU A 134 4.60 11.00 -6.89
C LEU A 134 4.22 9.55 -7.17
N PRO A 135 4.59 8.59 -6.31
CA PRO A 135 4.18 7.19 -6.43
C PRO A 135 2.67 7.02 -6.45
N VAL A 136 2.19 6.10 -7.27
CA VAL A 136 0.79 5.67 -7.30
C VAL A 136 0.71 4.22 -6.83
N ILE A 137 0.09 4.02 -5.69
CA ILE A 137 -0.01 2.74 -5.00
C ILE A 137 -1.35 2.12 -5.35
N ILE A 138 -1.34 0.93 -5.92
CA ILE A 138 -2.54 0.26 -6.44
C ILE A 138 -2.75 -1.10 -5.79
N HIS A 139 -3.97 -1.33 -5.31
CA HIS A 139 -4.44 -2.66 -4.93
C HIS A 139 -5.12 -3.29 -6.15
N TYR A 140 -4.38 -4.10 -6.88
CA TYR A 140 -4.85 -4.74 -8.09
C TYR A 140 -4.47 -6.21 -8.11
N ASN A 141 -5.45 -7.08 -7.96
CA ASN A 141 -5.22 -8.52 -7.91
C ASN A 141 -5.00 -9.07 -9.32
N LEU A 142 -3.90 -9.79 -9.53
CA LEU A 142 -3.56 -10.43 -10.81
C LEU A 142 -4.17 -11.85 -10.91
N ASP A 143 -5.43 -11.98 -10.56
CA ASP A 143 -6.19 -13.22 -10.49
C ASP A 143 -6.78 -13.68 -11.84
N ASP A 144 -6.63 -12.83 -12.87
CA ASP A 144 -7.09 -13.09 -14.24
C ASP A 144 -6.09 -12.56 -15.27
N LYS A 145 -6.04 -13.24 -16.45
CA LYS A 145 -5.13 -12.85 -17.53
C LYS A 145 -5.43 -11.46 -18.12
N SER A 146 -6.68 -11.06 -18.14
CA SER A 146 -7.08 -9.74 -18.64
C SER A 146 -6.50 -8.63 -17.77
N LYS A 147 -6.46 -8.81 -16.47
CA LYS A 147 -5.88 -7.88 -15.52
C LYS A 147 -4.36 -7.75 -15.67
N ILE A 148 -3.68 -8.84 -15.99
CA ILE A 148 -2.25 -8.80 -16.28
C ILE A 148 -1.97 -7.95 -17.53
N VAL A 149 -2.76 -8.14 -18.59
CA VAL A 149 -2.65 -7.36 -19.83
C VAL A 149 -2.97 -5.88 -19.58
N GLU A 150 -3.96 -5.59 -18.77
CA GLU A 150 -4.34 -4.22 -18.40
C GLU A 150 -3.22 -3.51 -17.62
N LEU A 151 -2.62 -4.18 -16.62
CA LEU A 151 -1.50 -3.65 -15.88
C LEU A 151 -0.27 -3.45 -16.78
N ASP A 152 0.08 -4.43 -17.59
CA ASP A 152 1.19 -4.33 -18.55
C ASP A 152 0.98 -3.15 -19.52
N GLY A 153 -0.26 -2.95 -19.98
CA GLY A 153 -0.64 -1.80 -20.82
C GLY A 153 -0.43 -0.46 -20.13
N LEU A 154 -0.82 -0.34 -18.85
CA LEU A 154 -0.60 0.87 -18.07
C LEU A 154 0.90 1.15 -17.88
N LEU A 155 1.68 0.11 -17.53
CA LEU A 155 3.12 0.21 -17.29
C LEU A 155 3.91 0.50 -18.57
N SER A 156 3.44 0.02 -19.74
CA SER A 156 4.07 0.24 -21.04
C SER A 156 3.80 1.62 -21.64
N ASN A 157 2.93 2.42 -21.05
CA ASN A 157 2.61 3.73 -21.58
C ASN A 157 3.78 4.71 -21.34
N GLU A 158 4.42 5.15 -22.41
CA GLU A 158 5.60 6.03 -22.36
C GLU A 158 5.35 7.34 -21.59
N LEU A 159 4.11 7.81 -21.53
CA LEU A 159 3.75 9.02 -20.78
C LEU A 159 3.89 8.85 -19.27
N TYR A 160 3.97 7.62 -18.80
CA TYR A 160 3.98 7.29 -17.37
C TYR A 160 5.31 6.67 -16.91
N ASN A 161 6.31 6.57 -17.77
CA ASN A 161 7.60 5.94 -17.46
C ASN A 161 8.33 6.56 -16.25
N ASN A 162 8.03 7.83 -15.95
CA ASN A 162 8.61 8.55 -14.81
C ASN A 162 7.76 8.47 -13.52
N VAL A 163 6.57 7.85 -13.59
CA VAL A 163 5.70 7.68 -12.41
C VAL A 163 5.96 6.33 -11.78
N PRO A 164 6.44 6.27 -10.54
CA PRO A 164 6.52 5.00 -9.82
C PRO A 164 5.11 4.43 -9.60
N ILE A 165 4.88 3.22 -10.05
CA ILE A 165 3.63 2.49 -9.82
C ILE A 165 3.93 1.36 -8.84
N VAL A 166 3.25 1.36 -7.72
CA VAL A 166 3.43 0.37 -6.65
C VAL A 166 2.28 -0.62 -6.68
N LEU A 167 2.59 -1.90 -6.86
CA LEU A 167 1.61 -2.96 -6.81
C LEU A 167 1.57 -3.57 -5.40
N CYS A 168 0.45 -3.36 -4.70
CA CYS A 168 0.26 -3.87 -3.35
C CYS A 168 0.19 -5.40 -3.31
N HIS A 169 0.60 -5.97 -2.19
CA HIS A 169 0.45 -7.39 -1.85
C HIS A 169 1.07 -8.34 -2.88
N CYS A 170 2.09 -7.90 -3.61
CA CYS A 170 2.61 -8.63 -4.76
C CYS A 170 1.52 -8.96 -5.82
N GLY A 171 0.49 -8.13 -5.98
CA GLY A 171 -0.63 -8.40 -6.88
C GLY A 171 -1.43 -9.66 -6.54
N MET A 172 -1.20 -10.25 -5.38
CA MET A 172 -1.86 -11.47 -4.93
C MET A 172 -3.24 -11.16 -4.35
N PRO A 173 -4.26 -11.95 -4.69
CA PRO A 173 -5.55 -11.84 -4.05
C PRO A 173 -5.42 -12.21 -2.57
N GLY A 174 -6.23 -11.60 -1.71
CA GLY A 174 -6.36 -12.05 -0.33
C GLY A 174 -6.88 -13.49 -0.25
N HIS A 175 -6.59 -14.17 0.86
CA HIS A 175 -6.99 -15.57 1.09
C HIS A 175 -8.50 -15.85 0.97
N GLU A 176 -9.28 -14.83 0.84
CA GLU A 176 -10.74 -14.86 0.75
C GLU A 176 -11.28 -14.74 -0.67
N TYR A 177 -10.39 -14.62 -1.66
CA TYR A 177 -10.77 -14.53 -3.07
C TYR A 177 -10.33 -15.76 -3.83
N ASP A 178 -11.23 -16.29 -4.64
CA ASP A 178 -10.90 -17.34 -5.59
C ASP A 178 -10.06 -16.73 -6.73
N SER A 179 -8.93 -17.33 -7.00
CA SER A 179 -8.08 -16.96 -8.13
C SER A 179 -8.05 -18.07 -9.18
N ASN A 180 -8.13 -17.69 -10.44
CA ASN A 180 -7.92 -18.60 -11.57
C ASN A 180 -6.43 -18.87 -11.84
N ILE A 181 -5.54 -18.15 -11.14
CA ILE A 181 -4.08 -18.22 -11.32
C ILE A 181 -3.49 -18.54 -9.95
N SER A 182 -2.60 -19.52 -9.87
CA SER A 182 -1.91 -19.84 -8.61
C SER A 182 -0.95 -18.74 -8.19
N ASP A 183 -0.72 -18.60 -6.88
CA ASP A 183 0.20 -17.60 -6.32
C ASP A 183 1.61 -17.71 -6.92
N ASP A 184 2.11 -18.92 -7.17
CA ASP A 184 3.40 -19.14 -7.84
C ASP A 184 3.43 -18.56 -9.26
N ASN A 185 2.34 -18.68 -9.99
CA ASN A 185 2.23 -18.12 -11.34
C ASN A 185 2.09 -16.59 -11.28
N ILE A 186 1.30 -16.06 -10.34
CA ILE A 186 1.21 -14.61 -10.11
C ILE A 186 2.59 -14.05 -9.79
N PHE A 187 3.32 -14.69 -8.87
CA PHE A 187 4.66 -14.26 -8.51
C PHE A 187 5.63 -14.23 -9.70
N ASN A 188 5.64 -15.27 -10.52
CA ASN A 188 6.49 -15.33 -11.71
C ASN A 188 6.13 -14.20 -12.71
N ILE A 189 4.85 -13.91 -12.89
CA ILE A 189 4.38 -12.79 -13.72
C ILE A 189 4.90 -11.45 -13.17
N ILE A 190 4.83 -11.25 -11.86
CA ILE A 190 5.33 -10.01 -11.22
C ILE A 190 6.83 -9.85 -11.44
N VAL A 191 7.61 -10.93 -11.28
CA VAL A 191 9.04 -10.92 -11.55
C VAL A 191 9.33 -10.49 -13.00
N ASP A 192 8.55 -10.99 -13.95
CA ASP A 192 8.73 -10.65 -15.36
C ASP A 192 8.27 -9.22 -15.66
N LEU A 193 7.15 -8.77 -15.10
CA LEU A 193 6.69 -7.38 -15.21
C LEU A 193 7.70 -6.40 -14.59
N GLN A 194 8.26 -6.72 -13.43
CA GLN A 194 9.25 -5.85 -12.78
C GLN A 194 10.55 -5.74 -13.59
N LYS A 195 10.95 -6.80 -14.29
CA LYS A 195 12.09 -6.77 -15.21
C LYS A 195 11.80 -5.92 -16.45
N ALA A 196 10.58 -6.01 -16.97
CA ALA A 196 10.18 -5.28 -18.19
C ALA A 196 9.95 -3.79 -17.90
N HIS A 197 9.45 -3.43 -16.73
CA HIS A 197 9.01 -2.07 -16.38
C HIS A 197 9.82 -1.48 -15.23
N PRO A 198 10.75 -0.55 -15.49
CA PRO A 198 11.60 0.05 -14.45
C PRO A 198 10.83 0.93 -13.45
N ASN A 199 9.63 1.36 -13.78
CA ASN A 199 8.75 2.14 -12.91
C ASN A 199 7.83 1.28 -12.03
N LEU A 200 7.85 -0.06 -12.15
CA LEU A 200 7.07 -0.95 -11.28
C LEU A 200 7.83 -1.24 -9.98
N TRP A 201 7.18 -0.91 -8.87
CA TRP A 201 7.56 -1.24 -7.51
C TRP A 201 6.63 -2.29 -6.93
N ILE A 202 7.12 -3.08 -5.99
CA ILE A 202 6.34 -4.13 -5.34
C ILE A 202 6.27 -3.88 -3.84
N ASP A 203 5.07 -3.79 -3.34
CA ASP A 203 4.77 -3.80 -1.91
C ASP A 203 4.56 -5.25 -1.45
N ILE A 204 5.41 -5.68 -0.52
CA ILE A 204 5.34 -7.00 0.10
C ILE A 204 4.60 -6.85 1.44
N SER A 205 3.28 -6.83 1.37
CA SER A 205 2.40 -6.75 2.53
C SER A 205 1.27 -7.79 2.43
N TYR A 206 0.50 -7.98 3.48
CA TYR A 206 -0.65 -8.89 3.54
C TYR A 206 -0.39 -10.27 2.89
N SER A 207 -1.17 -10.65 1.85
CA SER A 207 -1.02 -11.94 1.14
C SER A 207 0.36 -12.12 0.50
N GLY A 208 0.95 -11.04 -0.01
CA GLY A 208 2.32 -11.04 -0.52
C GLY A 208 3.36 -11.33 0.56
N LEU A 209 3.17 -10.80 1.77
CA LEU A 209 4.04 -11.07 2.91
C LEU A 209 3.95 -12.54 3.34
N ASP A 210 2.75 -13.09 3.40
CA ASP A 210 2.52 -14.50 3.70
C ASP A 210 3.19 -15.42 2.68
N TYR A 211 3.04 -15.08 1.40
CA TYR A 211 3.67 -15.86 0.34
C TYR A 211 5.20 -15.85 0.42
N ILE A 212 5.81 -14.68 0.58
CA ILE A 212 7.28 -14.55 0.67
C ILE A 212 7.81 -15.19 1.95
N TYR A 213 7.11 -15.06 3.09
CA TYR A 213 7.48 -15.70 4.34
C TYR A 213 7.55 -17.23 4.19
N ASN A 214 6.56 -17.83 3.53
CA ASN A 214 6.49 -19.25 3.26
C ASN A 214 7.46 -19.71 2.14
N ASN A 215 7.88 -18.78 1.28
CA ASN A 215 8.75 -19.05 0.12
C ASN A 215 9.95 -18.09 0.07
N PRO A 216 10.81 -18.05 1.11
CA PRO A 216 11.87 -17.03 1.22
C PRO A 216 12.92 -17.09 0.11
N HIS A 217 13.02 -18.21 -0.59
CA HIS A 217 13.89 -18.38 -1.76
C HIS A 217 13.40 -17.61 -3.00
N LYS A 218 12.17 -17.14 -3.00
CA LYS A 218 11.59 -16.32 -4.07
C LYS A 218 12.01 -14.85 -3.99
N LEU A 219 12.25 -14.33 -2.79
CA LEU A 219 12.59 -12.93 -2.58
C LEU A 219 13.75 -12.42 -3.47
N PRO A 220 14.88 -13.16 -3.64
CA PRO A 220 15.96 -12.72 -4.51
C PRO A 220 15.64 -12.65 -6.00
N LEU A 221 14.47 -13.09 -6.44
CA LEU A 221 14.02 -12.98 -7.84
C LEU A 221 13.47 -11.58 -8.16
N LEU A 222 13.05 -10.85 -7.14
CA LEU A 222 12.61 -9.45 -7.25
C LEU A 222 13.82 -8.51 -7.26
N ASP A 223 13.65 -7.32 -7.85
CA ASP A 223 14.64 -6.26 -7.76
C ASP A 223 14.68 -5.69 -6.33
N PRO A 224 15.78 -5.89 -5.58
CA PRO A 224 15.84 -5.48 -4.19
C PRO A 224 15.78 -3.97 -3.97
N LYS A 225 15.92 -3.16 -5.02
CA LYS A 225 15.85 -1.69 -4.96
C LYS A 225 14.44 -1.15 -5.24
N ARG A 226 13.53 -2.00 -5.68
CA ARG A 226 12.16 -1.62 -6.05
C ARG A 226 11.12 -2.47 -5.35
N ILE A 227 11.43 -2.85 -4.11
CA ILE A 227 10.52 -3.55 -3.22
C ILE A 227 10.57 -2.90 -1.85
N TYR A 228 9.47 -2.93 -1.14
CA TYR A 228 9.42 -2.64 0.29
C TYR A 228 8.46 -3.59 1.00
N ILE A 229 8.53 -3.62 2.32
CA ILE A 229 7.72 -4.49 3.17
C ILE A 229 6.79 -3.63 4.01
N GLY A 230 5.53 -4.04 4.10
CA GLY A 230 4.53 -3.44 4.97
C GLY A 230 3.69 -4.48 5.69
N SER A 231 3.01 -4.05 6.75
CA SER A 231 2.14 -4.92 7.53
C SER A 231 0.72 -5.04 6.97
N ASP A 232 0.27 -4.02 6.27
CA ASP A 232 -1.14 -3.82 5.91
C ASP A 232 -2.08 -3.80 7.13
N ILE A 233 -1.55 -3.29 8.26
CA ILE A 233 -2.39 -3.10 9.45
C ILE A 233 -3.45 -2.05 9.13
N ASN A 234 -4.70 -2.41 9.32
CA ASN A 234 -5.80 -1.49 9.11
C ASN A 234 -6.80 -1.49 10.27
N PRO A 235 -7.54 -0.39 10.47
CA PRO A 235 -8.48 -0.24 11.58
C PRO A 235 -9.62 -1.26 11.61
N ALA A 236 -9.97 -1.86 10.48
CA ALA A 236 -11.02 -2.89 10.43
C ALA A 236 -10.61 -4.16 11.18
N ILE A 237 -9.34 -4.51 11.16
CA ILE A 237 -8.79 -5.66 11.88
C ILE A 237 -8.95 -5.47 13.39
N TYR A 238 -8.76 -4.26 13.88
CA TYR A 238 -8.97 -3.93 15.30
C TYR A 238 -10.39 -4.19 15.78
N ARG A 239 -11.40 -3.96 14.95
CA ARG A 239 -12.80 -4.17 15.30
C ARG A 239 -13.20 -5.64 15.40
N LEU A 240 -12.51 -6.50 14.67
CA LEU A 240 -12.83 -7.94 14.66
C LEU A 240 -12.23 -8.70 15.85
N GLY A 241 -11.54 -8.02 16.77
CA GLY A 241 -10.96 -8.63 17.96
C GLY A 241 -9.76 -9.54 17.70
N THR A 242 -9.24 -9.54 16.46
CA THR A 242 -8.07 -10.34 16.06
C THR A 242 -6.78 -9.53 16.04
N SER A 243 -6.82 -8.30 16.54
CA SER A 243 -5.81 -7.28 16.33
C SER A 243 -4.41 -7.65 16.79
N ASP A 244 -4.27 -8.12 18.03
CA ASP A 244 -2.93 -8.33 18.59
C ASP A 244 -2.21 -9.54 17.98
N GLU A 245 -2.97 -10.59 17.65
CA GLU A 245 -2.41 -11.77 17.00
C GLU A 245 -1.99 -11.45 15.55
N TYR A 246 -2.84 -10.77 14.81
CA TYR A 246 -2.54 -10.37 13.43
C TYR A 246 -1.33 -9.43 13.35
N ILE A 247 -1.31 -8.38 14.17
CA ILE A 247 -0.20 -7.43 14.24
C ILE A 247 1.09 -8.17 14.60
N SER A 248 1.04 -9.00 15.64
CA SER A 248 2.20 -9.78 16.08
C SER A 248 2.70 -10.73 15.00
N ASP A 249 1.81 -11.37 14.26
CA ASP A 249 2.13 -12.27 13.17
C ASP A 249 2.76 -11.51 11.99
N ALA A 250 2.15 -10.42 11.55
CA ALA A 250 2.67 -9.59 10.47
C ALA A 250 4.10 -9.09 10.78
N TYR A 251 4.33 -8.53 11.96
CA TYR A 251 5.66 -8.06 12.34
C TYR A 251 6.68 -9.18 12.56
N ASN A 252 6.26 -10.35 13.02
CA ASN A 252 7.15 -11.52 13.08
C ASN A 252 7.59 -11.96 11.68
N LYS A 253 6.68 -11.97 10.71
CA LYS A 253 6.98 -12.27 9.31
C LYS A 253 7.91 -11.22 8.71
N MET A 254 7.58 -9.94 8.90
CA MET A 254 8.42 -8.82 8.44
C MET A 254 9.84 -8.93 9.00
N SER A 255 10.00 -9.19 10.30
CA SER A 255 11.31 -9.27 10.95
C SER A 255 12.22 -10.38 10.41
N THR A 256 11.63 -11.45 9.85
CA THR A 256 12.39 -12.58 9.27
C THR A 256 12.97 -12.27 7.90
N ILE A 257 12.36 -11.34 7.17
CA ILE A 257 12.79 -10.98 5.81
C ILE A 257 13.40 -9.58 5.75
N TYR A 258 13.24 -8.79 6.79
CA TYR A 258 13.68 -7.39 6.85
C TYR A 258 15.18 -7.21 6.58
N ASP A 259 16.01 -8.06 7.17
CA ASP A 259 17.48 -7.99 6.99
C ASP A 259 17.94 -8.30 5.55
N LYS A 260 17.03 -8.75 4.70
CA LYS A 260 17.30 -9.08 3.29
C LYS A 260 16.95 -7.96 2.33
N ILE A 261 16.34 -6.90 2.82
CA ILE A 261 15.86 -5.75 2.03
C ILE A 261 16.28 -4.47 2.75
N ASP A 262 16.82 -3.51 2.01
CA ASP A 262 16.98 -2.14 2.53
C ASP A 262 15.64 -1.40 2.50
N ASN A 263 14.72 -1.82 3.41
CA ASN A 263 13.35 -1.32 3.40
C ASN A 263 13.28 0.20 3.58
N SER A 264 14.00 0.74 4.56
CA SER A 264 14.01 2.18 4.82
C SER A 264 14.60 2.98 3.67
N GLY A 265 15.70 2.50 3.07
CA GLY A 265 16.32 3.15 1.91
C GLY A 265 15.42 3.11 0.68
N ASN A 266 14.73 2.00 0.46
CA ASN A 266 13.78 1.86 -0.65
C ASN A 266 12.57 2.79 -0.49
N ILE A 267 11.96 2.83 0.70
CA ILE A 267 10.85 3.75 1.01
C ILE A 267 11.30 5.20 0.85
N PHE A 268 12.48 5.55 1.39
CA PHE A 268 13.04 6.89 1.21
C PHE A 268 13.24 7.22 -0.28
N SER A 269 13.82 6.31 -1.04
CA SER A 269 14.03 6.49 -2.49
C SER A 269 12.72 6.67 -3.24
N LEU A 270 11.69 5.91 -2.89
CA LEU A 270 10.40 5.94 -3.56
C LEU A 270 9.64 7.25 -3.30
N PHE A 271 9.53 7.64 -2.04
CA PHE A 271 8.61 8.71 -1.63
C PHE A 271 9.28 10.08 -1.43
N LEU A 272 10.60 10.13 -1.22
CA LEU A 272 11.28 11.34 -0.78
C LEU A 272 12.45 11.77 -1.66
N SER A 273 12.89 10.98 -2.64
CA SER A 273 14.07 11.28 -3.45
C SER A 273 13.92 12.49 -4.40
N GLY A 274 12.76 13.06 -4.52
CA GLY A 274 12.48 14.24 -5.35
C GLY A 274 12.43 15.57 -4.60
N PHE A 275 12.71 15.59 -3.29
CA PHE A 275 12.53 16.75 -2.42
C PHE A 275 13.81 17.19 -1.75
#